data_a21b02e21812156e5f317d1c75d0c446
#
_entry.id   a21b02e21812156e5f317d1c75d0c446
#
_cell.length_a   1.000
_cell.length_b   1.000
_cell.length_c   1.000
_cell.angle_alpha   90.00
_cell.angle_beta   90.00
_cell.angle_gamma   90.00
#
_symmetry.space_group_name_H-M   'P 1'
#
loop_
_entity.id
_entity.type
_entity.pdbx_description
1 polymer ?
#
loop_
_entity_poly.entity_id
_entity_poly.type
_entity_poly.pdbx_seq_one_letter_code
_entity_poly.pdbx_strand_id
1 'polypeptide(L)'
;MSLDVPVELLERAGHGEVDDAAFVDCVRGSLPYAWEVISSVAAALTATDAGVQFTDHEVPPPGEHERGQLLRALASDAIRGGLERHFGVRLAFQNCHRVAAFRPAAVHGPAYRRFVSARAQLLNQRPELRNC
;
A
#
# COMPACT_ATOMS: atom_id res chain seq x y z
N MET A 1 7.96 -8.83 -10.62
CA MET A 1 8.59 -8.91 -9.28
C MET A 1 7.82 -9.90 -8.42
N SER A 2 8.47 -10.96 -8.01
CA SER A 2 7.87 -12.02 -7.19
C SER A 2 8.16 -11.78 -5.72
N LEU A 3 7.34 -12.37 -4.85
CA LEU A 3 7.67 -12.47 -3.43
C LEU A 3 8.77 -13.52 -3.24
N ASP A 4 9.68 -13.25 -2.32
CA ASP A 4 10.70 -14.21 -1.89
C ASP A 4 10.12 -15.01 -0.73
N VAL A 5 9.52 -16.15 -1.06
CA VAL A 5 8.73 -16.95 -0.12
C VAL A 5 9.62 -18.00 0.54
N PRO A 6 9.75 -18.01 1.89
CA PRO A 6 10.45 -19.08 2.59
C PRO A 6 9.81 -20.46 2.31
N VAL A 7 10.65 -21.49 2.26
CA VAL A 7 10.19 -22.85 1.95
C VAL A 7 9.10 -23.32 2.91
N GLU A 8 9.28 -23.03 4.21
CA GLU A 8 8.33 -23.42 5.26
C GLU A 8 6.96 -22.74 5.06
N LEU A 9 6.97 -21.47 4.65
CA LEU A 9 5.74 -20.74 4.38
C LEU A 9 5.03 -21.30 3.15
N LEU A 10 5.81 -21.64 2.10
CA LEU A 10 5.27 -22.24 0.87
C LEU A 10 4.62 -23.60 1.16
N GLU A 11 5.27 -24.42 1.97
CA GLU A 11 4.73 -25.74 2.36
C GLU A 11 3.42 -25.61 3.13
N ARG A 12 3.34 -24.70 4.08
CA ARG A 12 2.11 -24.43 4.84
C ARG A 12 0.99 -23.93 3.93
N ALA A 13 1.32 -23.04 3.01
CA ALA A 13 0.35 -22.53 2.05
C ALA A 13 -0.23 -23.67 1.19
N GLY A 14 0.62 -24.63 0.80
CA GLY A 14 0.19 -25.81 0.07
C GLY A 14 -0.80 -26.70 0.83
N HIS A 15 -0.79 -26.63 2.16
CA HIS A 15 -1.74 -27.32 3.05
C HIS A 15 -2.92 -26.42 3.48
N GLY A 16 -3.05 -25.22 2.91
CA GLY A 16 -4.12 -24.29 3.26
C GLY A 16 -3.91 -23.55 4.58
N GLU A 17 -2.70 -23.57 5.10
CA GLU A 17 -2.34 -22.94 6.38
C GLU A 17 -1.51 -21.68 6.11
N VAL A 18 -2.16 -20.52 6.09
CA VAL A 18 -1.48 -19.23 5.94
C VAL A 18 -1.82 -18.33 7.12
N ASP A 19 -0.81 -18.02 7.91
CA ASP A 19 -0.90 -17.04 8.98
C ASP A 19 -0.63 -15.63 8.41
N ASP A 20 -1.52 -14.68 8.73
CA ASP A 20 -1.39 -13.28 8.28
C ASP A 20 -0.04 -12.68 8.70
N ALA A 21 0.43 -12.94 9.91
CA ALA A 21 1.72 -12.41 10.38
C ALA A 21 2.88 -12.93 9.53
N ALA A 22 2.90 -14.21 9.22
CA ALA A 22 3.94 -14.80 8.37
C ALA A 22 3.87 -14.27 6.93
N PHE A 23 2.66 -14.06 6.41
CA PHE A 23 2.46 -13.47 5.10
C PHE A 23 2.98 -12.03 5.05
N VAL A 24 2.65 -11.22 6.04
CA VAL A 24 3.09 -9.83 6.15
C VAL A 24 4.62 -9.75 6.27
N ASP A 25 5.24 -10.62 7.06
CA ASP A 25 6.70 -10.70 7.17
C ASP A 25 7.36 -11.04 5.83
N CYS A 26 6.76 -11.93 5.06
CA CYS A 26 7.20 -12.25 3.70
C CYS A 26 7.13 -11.03 2.78
N VAL A 27 6.03 -10.29 2.83
CA VAL A 27 5.85 -9.04 2.06
C VAL A 27 6.91 -8.02 2.46
N ARG A 28 7.11 -7.83 3.75
CA ARG A 28 8.11 -6.89 4.28
C ARG A 28 9.51 -7.19 3.75
N GLY A 29 9.92 -8.45 3.82
CA GLY A 29 11.24 -8.87 3.35
C GLY A 29 11.39 -8.79 1.83
N SER A 30 10.31 -9.06 1.08
CA SER A 30 10.34 -9.08 -0.38
C SER A 30 10.22 -7.70 -1.02
N LEU A 31 9.49 -6.77 -0.38
CA LEU A 31 9.17 -5.45 -0.89
C LEU A 31 9.54 -4.36 0.13
N PRO A 32 10.82 -4.21 0.46
CA PRO A 32 11.25 -3.34 1.57
C PRO A 32 10.92 -1.86 1.35
N TYR A 33 11.02 -1.35 0.14
CA TYR A 33 10.68 0.04 -0.16
C TYR A 33 9.17 0.28 0.00
N ALA A 34 8.35 -0.60 -0.56
CA ALA A 34 6.90 -0.50 -0.41
C ALA A 34 6.48 -0.58 1.06
N TRP A 35 7.12 -1.46 1.82
CA TRP A 35 6.88 -1.55 3.27
C TRP A 35 7.20 -0.24 3.97
N GLU A 36 8.36 0.36 3.66
CA GLU A 36 8.77 1.62 4.28
C GLU A 36 7.77 2.75 4.01
N VAL A 37 7.36 2.92 2.75
CA VAL A 37 6.37 3.94 2.38
C VAL A 37 5.04 3.69 3.09
N ILE A 38 4.51 2.49 3.00
CA ILE A 38 3.19 2.16 3.55
C ILE A 38 3.19 2.25 5.08
N SER A 39 4.22 1.73 5.74
CA SER A 39 4.32 1.82 7.20
C SER A 39 4.46 3.27 7.68
N SER A 40 5.19 4.09 6.95
CA SER A 40 5.35 5.51 7.27
C SER A 40 4.03 6.28 7.16
N VAL A 41 3.26 6.02 6.10
CA VAL A 41 1.96 6.66 5.89
C VAL A 41 0.97 6.23 6.98
N ALA A 42 0.96 4.96 7.32
CA ALA A 42 0.11 4.41 8.39
C ALA A 42 0.50 4.99 9.77
N ALA A 43 1.79 5.08 10.06
CA ALA A 43 2.29 5.66 11.31
C ALA A 43 1.94 7.14 11.42
N ALA A 44 2.06 7.89 10.32
CA ALA A 44 1.68 9.30 10.27
C ALA A 44 0.19 9.48 10.60
N LEU A 45 -0.67 8.61 10.07
CA LEU A 45 -2.10 8.65 10.36
C LEU A 45 -2.38 8.39 11.86
N THR A 46 -1.71 7.41 12.45
CA THR A 46 -1.86 7.08 13.87
C THR A 46 -1.43 8.25 14.76
N ALA A 47 -0.44 9.02 14.34
CA ALA A 47 0.06 10.17 15.09
C ALA A 47 -0.82 11.43 14.98
N THR A 48 -1.84 11.42 14.10
CA THR A 48 -2.74 12.56 13.91
C THR A 48 -3.93 12.51 14.86
N ASP A 49 -4.64 13.65 15.02
CA ASP A 49 -5.89 13.71 15.77
C ASP A 49 -6.99 12.91 15.07
N ALA A 50 -7.98 12.48 15.86
CA ALA A 50 -9.09 11.63 15.36
C ALA A 50 -9.90 12.28 14.22
N GLY A 51 -9.88 13.62 14.10
CA GLY A 51 -10.55 14.36 13.03
C GLY A 51 -9.86 14.27 11.67
N VAL A 52 -8.60 13.81 11.62
CA VAL A 52 -7.86 13.66 10.37
C VAL A 52 -8.28 12.35 9.72
N GLN A 53 -8.76 12.44 8.48
CA GLN A 53 -9.32 11.29 7.75
C GLN A 53 -8.24 10.41 7.14
N PHE A 54 -7.15 11.01 6.66
CA PHE A 54 -6.09 10.27 5.97
C PHE A 54 -4.76 11.03 6.00
N THR A 55 -3.71 10.29 5.72
CA THR A 55 -2.37 10.80 5.42
C THR A 55 -1.91 10.24 4.10
N ASP A 56 -0.99 10.91 3.42
CA ASP A 56 -0.49 10.44 2.14
C ASP A 56 1.00 10.73 1.95
N HIS A 57 1.55 10.08 0.93
CA HIS A 57 2.94 10.20 0.51
C HIS A 57 2.94 10.46 -1.00
N GLU A 58 3.53 11.57 -1.40
CA GLU A 58 3.53 12.01 -2.79
C GLU A 58 4.92 12.00 -3.44
N VAL A 59 5.95 11.60 -2.70
CA VAL A 59 7.32 11.57 -3.22
C VAL A 59 7.45 10.45 -4.23
N PRO A 60 7.86 10.73 -5.47
CA PRO A 60 8.04 9.68 -6.48
C PRO A 60 9.09 8.66 -6.04
N PRO A 61 8.91 7.38 -6.38
CA PRO A 61 9.94 6.37 -6.15
C PRO A 61 11.25 6.74 -6.84
N PRO A 62 12.41 6.46 -6.21
CA PRO A 62 13.70 6.85 -6.76
C PRO A 62 14.08 6.13 -8.06
N GLY A 63 13.48 4.99 -8.34
CA GLY A 63 13.76 4.22 -9.54
C GLY A 63 12.67 3.25 -9.92
N GLU A 64 12.89 2.51 -11.02
CA GLU A 64 11.92 1.53 -11.52
C GLU A 64 11.72 0.35 -10.57
N HIS A 65 12.77 -0.06 -9.88
CA HIS A 65 12.70 -1.16 -8.92
C HIS A 65 11.75 -0.83 -7.77
N GLU A 66 11.89 0.35 -7.20
CA GLU A 66 11.06 0.83 -6.09
C GLU A 66 9.63 1.08 -6.55
N ARG A 67 9.45 1.61 -7.74
CA ARG A 67 8.13 1.78 -8.37
C ARG A 67 7.43 0.42 -8.53
N GLY A 68 8.18 -0.58 -9.00
CA GLY A 68 7.67 -1.95 -9.13
C GLY A 68 7.22 -2.54 -7.81
N GLN A 69 7.91 -2.23 -6.71
CA GLN A 69 7.49 -2.68 -5.38
C GLN A 69 6.14 -2.09 -4.97
N LEU A 70 5.94 -0.78 -5.15
CA LEU A 70 4.66 -0.13 -4.84
C LEU A 70 3.52 -0.72 -5.67
N LEU A 71 3.75 -0.88 -6.97
CA LEU A 71 2.74 -1.49 -7.86
C LEU A 71 2.42 -2.91 -7.42
N ARG A 72 3.44 -3.71 -7.10
CA ARG A 72 3.24 -5.09 -6.67
C ARG A 72 2.41 -5.18 -5.38
N ALA A 73 2.70 -4.31 -4.42
CA ALA A 73 2.00 -4.30 -3.14
C ALA A 73 0.55 -3.82 -3.27
N LEU A 74 0.34 -2.74 -4.01
CA LEU A 74 -0.94 -2.03 -3.99
C LEU A 74 -1.92 -2.49 -5.08
N ALA A 75 -1.42 -3.11 -6.16
CA ALA A 75 -2.27 -3.72 -7.18
C ALA A 75 -2.73 -5.14 -6.83
N SER A 76 -2.10 -5.78 -5.86
CA SER A 76 -2.50 -7.11 -5.40
C SER A 76 -3.51 -7.00 -4.26
N ASP A 77 -4.71 -7.51 -4.46
CA ASP A 77 -5.74 -7.52 -3.42
C ASP A 77 -5.28 -8.26 -2.17
N ALA A 78 -4.58 -9.40 -2.35
CA ALA A 78 -4.08 -10.20 -1.24
C ALA A 78 -3.02 -9.45 -0.42
N ILE A 79 -2.06 -8.84 -1.09
CA ILE A 79 -0.97 -8.12 -0.41
C ILE A 79 -1.51 -6.84 0.23
N ARG A 80 -2.24 -6.04 -0.52
CA ARG A 80 -2.84 -4.81 0.01
C ARG A 80 -3.75 -5.12 1.20
N GLY A 81 -4.60 -6.13 1.09
CA GLY A 81 -5.50 -6.53 2.18
C GLY A 81 -4.76 -6.98 3.43
N GLY A 82 -3.67 -7.73 3.27
CA GLY A 82 -2.82 -8.14 4.39
C GLY A 82 -2.18 -6.95 5.09
N LEU A 83 -1.69 -5.99 4.34
CA LEU A 83 -1.11 -4.76 4.89
C LEU A 83 -2.16 -3.89 5.58
N GLU A 84 -3.35 -3.78 4.98
CA GLU A 84 -4.47 -3.05 5.59
C GLU A 84 -4.86 -3.63 6.94
N ARG A 85 -4.96 -4.94 7.05
CA ARG A 85 -5.25 -5.61 8.33
C ARG A 85 -4.14 -5.41 9.35
N HIS A 86 -2.90 -5.51 8.90
CA HIS A 86 -1.73 -5.35 9.78
C HIS A 86 -1.65 -3.95 10.39
N PHE A 87 -1.85 -2.92 9.58
CA PHE A 87 -1.73 -1.52 10.03
C PHE A 87 -3.06 -0.94 10.54
N GLY A 88 -4.18 -1.63 10.35
CA GLY A 88 -5.49 -1.13 10.77
C GLY A 88 -5.96 0.09 9.96
N VAL A 89 -5.62 0.14 8.69
CA VAL A 89 -5.94 1.24 7.77
C VAL A 89 -6.53 0.71 6.47
N ARG A 90 -7.04 1.63 5.63
CA ARG A 90 -7.37 1.32 4.23
C ARG A 90 -6.38 2.07 3.36
N LEU A 91 -5.87 1.39 2.35
CA LEU A 91 -4.86 1.94 1.46
C LEU A 91 -5.48 2.31 0.12
N ALA A 92 -5.05 3.44 -0.42
CA ALA A 92 -5.44 3.89 -1.75
C ALA A 92 -4.19 4.35 -2.50
N PHE A 93 -4.25 4.28 -3.83
CA PHE A 93 -3.08 4.48 -4.66
C PHE A 93 -3.44 5.23 -5.93
N GLN A 94 -2.69 6.27 -6.24
CA GLN A 94 -2.84 7.03 -7.48
C GLN A 94 -1.56 6.96 -8.30
N ASN A 95 -1.69 6.66 -9.58
CA ASN A 95 -0.56 6.52 -10.50
C ASN A 95 0.45 5.50 -9.96
N CYS A 96 1.73 5.83 -9.95
CA CYS A 96 2.78 4.95 -9.45
C CYS A 96 3.51 5.52 -8.23
N HIS A 97 2.97 6.57 -7.61
CA HIS A 97 3.72 7.27 -6.56
C HIS A 97 2.90 7.73 -5.36
N ARG A 98 1.65 8.10 -5.55
CA ARG A 98 0.86 8.66 -4.44
C ARG A 98 0.13 7.55 -3.68
N VAL A 99 0.56 7.35 -2.45
CA VAL A 99 -0.01 6.34 -1.53
C VAL A 99 -0.70 7.07 -0.40
N ALA A 100 -1.92 6.64 -0.06
CA ALA A 100 -2.66 7.19 1.07
C ALA A 100 -3.12 6.10 2.01
N ALA A 101 -3.09 6.39 3.31
CA ALA A 101 -3.70 5.56 4.35
C ALA A 101 -4.91 6.30 4.90
N PHE A 102 -6.06 5.67 4.85
CA PHE A 102 -7.33 6.20 5.36
C PHE A 102 -7.74 5.45 6.62
N ARG A 103 -8.38 6.14 7.55
CA ARG A 103 -9.07 5.46 8.64
C ARG A 103 -10.16 4.57 8.06
N PRO A 104 -10.37 3.36 8.60
CA PRO A 104 -11.37 2.44 8.02
C PRO A 104 -12.75 3.06 7.84
N ALA A 105 -13.22 3.85 8.80
CA ALA A 105 -14.52 4.51 8.70
C ALA A 105 -14.58 5.61 7.63
N ALA A 106 -13.43 6.13 7.19
CA ALA A 106 -13.35 7.23 6.24
C ALA A 106 -13.60 6.80 4.77
N VAL A 107 -13.60 5.50 4.47
CA VAL A 107 -13.79 5.01 3.10
C VAL A 107 -15.19 5.30 2.54
N HIS A 108 -16.14 5.64 3.38
CA HIS A 108 -17.48 6.04 2.97
C HIS A 108 -17.63 7.56 2.88
N GLY A 109 -16.57 8.30 3.22
CA GLY A 109 -16.58 9.75 3.25
C GLY A 109 -16.14 10.42 1.96
N PRO A 110 -16.31 11.78 1.89
CA PRO A 110 -16.01 12.52 0.66
C PRO A 110 -14.53 12.56 0.31
N ALA A 111 -13.63 12.56 1.30
CA ALA A 111 -12.18 12.61 1.05
C ALA A 111 -11.70 11.37 0.32
N TYR A 112 -12.15 10.19 0.75
CA TYR A 112 -11.83 8.92 0.09
C TYR A 112 -12.41 8.87 -1.32
N ARG A 113 -13.70 9.21 -1.47
CA ARG A 113 -14.35 9.23 -2.80
C ARG A 113 -13.64 10.16 -3.77
N ARG A 114 -13.16 11.31 -3.28
CA ARG A 114 -12.39 12.24 -4.10
C ARG A 114 -11.04 11.66 -4.49
N PHE A 115 -10.33 11.05 -3.54
CA PHE A 115 -9.01 10.47 -3.79
C PHE A 115 -9.05 9.37 -4.86
N VAL A 116 -10.06 8.49 -4.83
CA VAL A 116 -10.18 7.37 -5.77
C VAL A 116 -10.96 7.73 -7.05
N SER A 117 -11.31 8.99 -7.23
CA SER A 117 -12.09 9.43 -8.39
C SER A 117 -11.24 9.48 -9.66
N ALA A 118 -11.90 9.33 -10.81
CA ALA A 118 -11.26 9.52 -12.11
C ALA A 118 -10.67 10.92 -12.25
N ARG A 119 -11.36 11.94 -11.73
CA ARG A 119 -10.87 13.32 -11.76
C ARG A 119 -9.54 13.47 -11.04
N ALA A 120 -9.41 12.93 -9.82
CA ALA A 120 -8.16 12.99 -9.06
C ALA A 120 -7.04 12.24 -9.77
N GLN A 121 -7.34 11.10 -10.38
CA GLN A 121 -6.37 10.32 -11.13
C GLN A 121 -5.84 11.12 -12.33
N LEU A 122 -6.71 11.83 -13.04
CA LEU A 122 -6.30 12.64 -14.18
C LEU A 122 -5.51 13.87 -13.77
N LEU A 123 -5.89 14.53 -12.68
CA LEU A 123 -5.21 15.74 -12.21
C LEU A 123 -3.85 15.43 -11.55
N ASN A 124 -3.60 14.22 -11.15
CA ASN A 124 -2.35 13.81 -10.52
C ASN A 124 -1.29 13.31 -11.51
N GLN A 125 -1.42 13.62 -12.79
CA GLN A 125 -0.41 13.28 -13.79
C GLN A 125 0.77 14.23 -13.69
N ARG A 126 1.98 13.67 -13.74
CA ARG A 126 3.23 14.43 -13.74
C ARG A 126 4.06 14.07 -14.95
N PRO A 127 4.65 15.08 -15.64
CA PRO A 127 5.46 14.82 -16.84
C PRO A 127 6.61 13.85 -16.61
N GLU A 128 7.25 13.89 -15.44
CA GLU A 128 8.37 13.04 -15.07
C GLU A 128 7.96 11.59 -14.79
N LEU A 129 6.66 11.31 -14.66
CA LEU A 129 6.14 9.97 -14.34
C LEU A 129 5.36 9.35 -15.50
N ARG A 130 5.73 9.67 -16.73
CA ARG A 130 5.00 9.23 -17.93
C ARG A 130 4.92 7.71 -18.10
N ASN A 131 5.90 7.00 -17.56
CA ASN A 131 5.99 5.54 -17.72
C ASN A 131 5.31 4.77 -16.57
N CYS A 132 4.52 5.44 -15.80
CA CYS A 132 3.79 4.79 -14.73
C CYS A 132 2.41 4.24 -15.21
#